data_66a644393f1234ca45e0df5b9b9ebfad
#
_entry.id   66a644393f1234ca45e0df5b9b9ebfad
#
_cell.length_a   1.000
_cell.length_b   1.000
_cell.length_c   1.000
_cell.angle_alpha   90.00
_cell.angle_beta   90.00
_cell.angle_gamma   90.00
#
_symmetry.space_group_name_H-M   'P 1'
#
loop_
_entity.id
_entity.type
_entity.pdbx_description
1 polymer ?
#
loop_
_entity_poly.entity_id
_entity_poly.type
_entity_poly.pdbx_seq_one_letter_code
_entity_poly.pdbx_strand_id
1 'polypeptide(L)'
;MSYASADNHQNAEQSIEQSMKPYQADYVITRGDSEYGEGYRYLEVSPEDEWQLRTKSDISWFILSDTREARSVFIVDEKNSRLEPREFIYMRTGTGSDKSFHGEFIADEKKVRNVDTGRMLDVNWEDALFDEANVTEQLRVDLANGSEVFEYRLVDEKGNEDEYRFEVLARDQQLSLPYGEVKAIKVGRIRDNNRRQTFFWFAPELNYVMVKMQQFKEGDEQATMSLKSLSM
;
A
#
# COMPACT_ATOMS: atom_id res chain seq x y z
N MET A 1 32.04 -20.07 15.26
CA MET A 1 30.64 -20.25 14.82
C MET A 1 30.13 -18.87 14.39
N SER A 2 30.28 -18.50 13.13
CA SER A 2 29.86 -17.19 12.63
C SER A 2 29.63 -17.29 11.12
N TYR A 3 28.55 -17.99 10.72
CA TYR A 3 28.14 -18.08 9.30
C TYR A 3 26.63 -17.87 9.09
N ALA A 4 25.84 -17.65 10.15
CA ALA A 4 24.38 -17.46 10.00
C ALA A 4 23.98 -15.99 9.70
N SER A 5 24.88 -15.02 9.94
CA SER A 5 24.58 -13.59 9.79
C SER A 5 24.66 -13.09 8.34
N ALA A 6 25.55 -13.65 7.53
CA ALA A 6 25.77 -13.20 6.16
C ALA A 6 24.66 -13.68 5.19
N ASP A 7 24.17 -14.91 5.39
CA ASP A 7 23.15 -15.48 4.53
C ASP A 7 21.78 -14.78 4.65
N ASN A 8 21.45 -14.26 5.86
CA ASN A 8 20.19 -13.52 6.05
C ASN A 8 20.21 -12.14 5.36
N HIS A 9 21.36 -11.46 5.32
CA HIS A 9 21.46 -10.19 4.62
C HIS A 9 21.39 -10.33 3.10
N GLN A 10 22.05 -11.36 2.53
CA GLN A 10 21.98 -11.60 1.10
C GLN A 10 20.57 -12.00 0.63
N ASN A 11 19.83 -12.77 1.43
CA ASN A 11 18.45 -13.12 1.12
C ASN A 11 17.50 -11.92 1.23
N ALA A 12 17.73 -10.99 2.16
CA ALA A 12 16.95 -9.77 2.30
C ALA A 12 17.19 -8.80 1.12
N GLU A 13 18.45 -8.58 0.74
CA GLU A 13 18.83 -7.74 -0.42
C GLU A 13 18.22 -8.28 -1.72
N GLN A 14 18.30 -9.60 -1.97
CA GLN A 14 17.69 -10.22 -3.15
C GLN A 14 16.17 -10.05 -3.18
N SER A 15 15.49 -10.06 -2.06
CA SER A 15 14.03 -9.93 -2.01
C SER A 15 13.56 -8.49 -2.24
N ILE A 16 14.30 -7.47 -1.78
CA ILE A 16 14.00 -6.07 -2.08
C ILE A 16 14.18 -5.79 -3.56
N GLU A 17 15.32 -6.13 -4.17
CA GLU A 17 15.54 -5.97 -5.60
C GLU A 17 14.51 -6.72 -6.44
N GLN A 18 14.02 -7.86 -5.97
CA GLN A 18 13.01 -8.63 -6.66
C GLN A 18 11.61 -8.01 -6.54
N SER A 19 11.24 -7.47 -5.38
CA SER A 19 9.92 -6.92 -5.12
C SER A 19 9.81 -5.43 -5.48
N MET A 20 10.90 -4.66 -5.33
CA MET A 20 10.92 -3.22 -5.64
C MET A 20 11.30 -2.97 -7.10
N LYS A 21 10.45 -3.41 -8.03
CA LYS A 21 10.55 -3.06 -9.46
C LYS A 21 9.47 -2.05 -9.82
N PRO A 22 9.77 -1.07 -10.68
CA PRO A 22 8.77 -0.18 -11.24
C PRO A 22 7.64 -0.97 -11.90
N TYR A 23 6.42 -0.49 -11.76
CA TYR A 23 5.26 -1.10 -12.41
C TYR A 23 4.14 -0.07 -12.63
N GLN A 24 3.27 -0.38 -13.59
CA GLN A 24 2.01 0.32 -13.80
C GLN A 24 0.89 -0.73 -13.81
N ALA A 25 0.00 -0.63 -12.83
CA ALA A 25 -1.12 -1.54 -12.66
C ALA A 25 -2.44 -0.74 -12.72
N ASP A 26 -3.33 -1.13 -13.64
CA ASP A 26 -4.67 -0.57 -13.73
C ASP A 26 -5.70 -1.58 -13.23
N TYR A 27 -6.75 -1.07 -12.62
CA TYR A 27 -7.77 -1.87 -11.94
C TYR A 27 -9.16 -1.45 -12.37
N VAL A 28 -10.07 -2.43 -12.40
CA VAL A 28 -11.50 -2.18 -12.39
C VAL A 28 -12.01 -2.22 -10.95
N ILE A 29 -12.95 -1.34 -10.63
CA ILE A 29 -13.59 -1.28 -9.32
C ILE A 29 -15.06 -1.70 -9.48
N THR A 30 -15.44 -2.75 -8.73
CA THR A 30 -16.78 -3.31 -8.75
C THR A 30 -17.40 -3.32 -7.34
N ARG A 31 -18.72 -3.49 -7.29
CA ARG A 31 -19.48 -3.87 -6.09
C ARG A 31 -20.51 -4.90 -6.50
N GLY A 32 -20.38 -6.12 -5.98
CA GLY A 32 -21.08 -7.27 -6.56
C GLY A 32 -20.72 -7.43 -8.03
N ASP A 33 -21.72 -7.61 -8.90
CA ASP A 33 -21.52 -7.81 -10.34
C ASP A 33 -21.47 -6.49 -11.16
N SER A 34 -21.55 -5.34 -10.50
CA SER A 34 -21.60 -4.05 -11.19
C SER A 34 -20.26 -3.33 -11.13
N GLU A 35 -19.83 -2.79 -12.27
CA GLU A 35 -18.67 -1.92 -12.36
C GLU A 35 -19.04 -0.49 -11.97
N TYR A 36 -18.26 0.12 -11.09
CA TYR A 36 -18.49 1.46 -10.55
C TYR A 36 -17.35 2.42 -10.83
N GLY A 37 -16.20 1.93 -11.31
CA GLY A 37 -15.07 2.81 -11.56
C GLY A 37 -13.78 2.09 -11.88
N GLU A 38 -12.72 2.88 -11.88
CA GLU A 38 -11.37 2.47 -12.21
C GLU A 38 -10.39 2.94 -11.13
N GLY A 39 -9.21 2.34 -11.13
CA GLY A 39 -8.11 2.78 -10.29
C GLY A 39 -6.77 2.42 -10.91
N TYR A 40 -5.72 3.04 -10.41
CA TYR A 40 -4.35 2.66 -10.77
C TYR A 40 -3.41 2.69 -9.57
N ARG A 41 -2.31 1.98 -9.70
CA ARG A 41 -1.11 2.06 -8.85
C ARG A 41 0.11 2.06 -9.75
N TYR A 42 0.89 3.13 -9.73
CA TYR A 42 2.09 3.30 -10.52
C TYR A 42 3.26 3.53 -9.59
N LEU A 43 4.22 2.63 -9.63
CA LEU A 43 5.47 2.70 -8.90
C LEU A 43 6.59 3.02 -9.87
N GLU A 44 7.28 4.12 -9.64
CA GLU A 44 8.36 4.62 -10.48
C GLU A 44 9.59 4.93 -9.61
N VAL A 45 10.78 4.91 -10.22
CA VAL A 45 12.03 5.31 -9.56
C VAL A 45 12.69 6.41 -10.39
N SER A 46 13.17 7.45 -9.71
CA SER A 46 13.94 8.53 -10.33
C SER A 46 15.40 8.14 -10.52
N PRO A 47 16.18 8.89 -11.34
CA PRO A 47 17.63 8.69 -11.44
C PRO A 47 18.40 8.90 -10.14
N GLU A 48 17.79 9.56 -9.15
CA GLU A 48 18.35 9.83 -7.84
C GLU A 48 17.94 8.76 -6.80
N ASP A 49 17.44 7.61 -7.26
CA ASP A 49 16.96 6.48 -6.43
C ASP A 49 15.79 6.85 -5.47
N GLU A 50 15.06 7.93 -5.78
CA GLU A 50 13.80 8.21 -5.11
C GLU A 50 12.66 7.45 -5.79
N TRP A 51 11.91 6.71 -4.99
CA TRP A 51 10.73 5.98 -5.42
C TRP A 51 9.49 6.82 -5.26
N GLN A 52 8.61 6.76 -6.23
CA GLN A 52 7.31 7.41 -6.19
C GLN A 52 6.19 6.41 -6.46
N LEU A 53 5.31 6.25 -5.50
CA LEU A 53 4.05 5.55 -5.67
C LEU A 53 2.93 6.57 -5.91
N ARG A 54 2.22 6.42 -7.01
CA ARG A 54 0.98 7.15 -7.30
C ARG A 54 -0.19 6.17 -7.32
N THR A 55 -1.26 6.50 -6.60
CA THR A 55 -2.47 5.71 -6.58
C THR A 55 -3.67 6.58 -6.86
N LYS A 56 -4.64 6.03 -7.57
CA LYS A 56 -5.93 6.65 -7.79
C LYS A 56 -7.04 5.62 -7.71
N SER A 57 -8.17 6.01 -7.16
CA SER A 57 -9.46 5.35 -7.36
C SER A 57 -10.50 6.40 -7.74
N ASP A 58 -11.24 6.12 -8.79
CA ASP A 58 -12.30 6.98 -9.30
C ASP A 58 -13.58 6.16 -9.38
N ILE A 59 -14.51 6.45 -8.48
CA ILE A 59 -15.77 5.72 -8.37
C ILE A 59 -16.91 6.69 -8.65
N SER A 60 -17.79 6.32 -9.56
CA SER A 60 -18.99 7.08 -9.82
C SER A 60 -20.21 6.17 -9.97
N TRP A 61 -21.30 6.56 -9.32
CA TRP A 61 -22.56 5.87 -9.34
C TRP A 61 -23.73 6.86 -9.32
N PHE A 62 -24.47 6.94 -10.44
CA PHE A 62 -25.51 7.94 -10.68
C PHE A 62 -24.99 9.37 -10.49
N ILE A 63 -25.41 10.03 -9.39
CA ILE A 63 -25.02 11.39 -9.03
C ILE A 63 -23.92 11.44 -7.96
N LEU A 64 -23.46 10.27 -7.51
CA LEU A 64 -22.42 10.16 -6.47
C LEU A 64 -21.07 9.88 -7.12
N SER A 65 -20.05 10.59 -6.67
CA SER A 65 -18.66 10.36 -7.06
C SER A 65 -17.73 10.38 -5.85
N ASP A 66 -16.68 9.60 -5.90
CA ASP A 66 -15.60 9.57 -4.88
C ASP A 66 -14.27 9.31 -5.61
N THR A 67 -13.49 10.36 -5.79
CA THR A 67 -12.15 10.28 -6.38
C THR A 67 -11.13 10.45 -5.26
N ARG A 68 -10.21 9.51 -5.14
CA ARG A 68 -9.10 9.53 -4.19
C ARG A 68 -7.79 9.38 -4.93
N GLU A 69 -6.87 10.27 -4.64
CA GLU A 69 -5.53 10.25 -5.19
C GLU A 69 -4.52 10.31 -4.04
N ALA A 70 -3.47 9.52 -4.14
CA ALA A 70 -2.35 9.62 -3.23
C ALA A 70 -1.02 9.53 -3.99
N ARG A 71 -0.04 10.29 -3.50
CA ARG A 71 1.36 10.22 -3.93
C ARG A 71 2.23 10.06 -2.70
N SER A 72 3.05 9.03 -2.69
CA SER A 72 4.10 8.82 -1.69
C SER A 72 5.46 8.84 -2.37
N VAL A 73 6.37 9.66 -1.86
CA VAL A 73 7.79 9.67 -2.24
C VAL A 73 8.59 9.07 -1.08
N PHE A 74 9.47 8.12 -1.38
CA PHE A 74 10.26 7.42 -0.38
C PHE A 74 11.59 6.93 -0.96
N ILE A 75 12.51 6.57 -0.08
CA ILE A 75 13.73 5.85 -0.42
C ILE A 75 13.68 4.43 0.15
N VAL A 76 14.54 3.56 -0.37
CA VAL A 76 14.70 2.19 0.12
C VAL A 76 15.95 2.12 0.99
N ASP A 77 15.76 1.80 2.27
CA ASP A 77 16.85 1.37 3.15
C ASP A 77 17.10 -0.12 2.90
N GLU A 78 18.03 -0.43 2.02
CA GLU A 78 18.40 -1.81 1.65
C GLU A 78 18.89 -2.61 2.85
N LYS A 79 19.60 -1.97 3.77
CA LYS A 79 20.18 -2.62 4.95
C LYS A 79 19.13 -3.20 5.89
N ASN A 80 18.01 -2.49 6.06
CA ASN A 80 16.93 -2.89 6.95
C ASN A 80 15.71 -3.41 6.19
N SER A 81 15.77 -3.49 4.84
CA SER A 81 14.65 -3.87 3.98
C SER A 81 13.40 -3.02 4.23
N ARG A 82 13.56 -1.72 4.37
CA ARG A 82 12.49 -0.79 4.74
C ARG A 82 12.35 0.37 3.77
N LEU A 83 11.12 0.83 3.61
CA LEU A 83 10.79 2.05 2.89
C LEU A 83 10.78 3.21 3.88
N GLU A 84 11.51 4.27 3.56
CA GLU A 84 11.55 5.50 4.35
C GLU A 84 10.80 6.61 3.60
N PRO A 85 9.61 7.03 4.06
CA PRO A 85 8.86 8.09 3.40
C PRO A 85 9.59 9.43 3.49
N ARG A 86 9.41 10.24 2.45
CA ARG A 86 9.89 11.63 2.34
C ARG A 86 8.73 12.59 2.23
N GLU A 87 7.73 12.24 1.44
CA GLU A 87 6.56 13.07 1.20
C GLU A 87 5.33 12.19 0.98
N PHE A 88 4.21 12.60 1.56
CA PHE A 88 2.91 11.98 1.34
C PHE A 88 1.86 13.04 1.06
N ILE A 89 1.22 12.93 -0.10
CA ILE A 89 0.12 13.79 -0.51
C ILE A 89 -1.12 12.93 -0.71
N TYR A 90 -2.22 13.35 -0.12
CA TYR A 90 -3.52 12.74 -0.30
C TYR A 90 -4.55 13.79 -0.68
N MET A 91 -5.41 13.45 -1.65
CA MET A 91 -6.57 14.24 -2.05
C MET A 91 -7.78 13.35 -2.21
N ARG A 92 -8.92 13.84 -1.77
CA ARG A 92 -10.23 13.24 -2.00
C ARG A 92 -11.20 14.32 -2.45
N THR A 93 -11.86 14.09 -3.58
CA THR A 93 -12.89 14.97 -4.16
C THR A 93 -14.14 14.16 -4.53
N GLY A 94 -15.24 14.83 -4.77
CA GLY A 94 -16.49 14.20 -5.21
C GLY A 94 -17.70 14.61 -4.38
N THR A 95 -18.66 13.70 -4.24
CA THR A 95 -19.87 13.97 -3.47
C THR A 95 -19.56 13.99 -1.99
N GLY A 96 -19.64 15.17 -1.37
CA GLY A 96 -19.30 15.42 0.04
C GLY A 96 -18.24 16.50 0.17
N SER A 97 -17.60 16.57 1.35
CA SER A 97 -16.50 17.53 1.56
C SER A 97 -15.20 16.99 0.98
N ASP A 98 -14.50 17.85 0.24
CA ASP A 98 -13.14 17.57 -0.20
C ASP A 98 -12.20 17.44 1.01
N LYS A 99 -11.17 16.63 0.86
CA LYS A 99 -10.14 16.42 1.89
C LYS A 99 -8.78 16.42 1.22
N SER A 100 -7.81 17.01 1.90
CA SER A 100 -6.42 16.95 1.50
C SER A 100 -5.51 16.83 2.71
N PHE A 101 -4.36 16.23 2.49
CA PHE A 101 -3.27 16.18 3.44
C PHE A 101 -1.95 16.19 2.67
N HIS A 102 -0.99 16.99 3.14
CA HIS A 102 0.37 17.04 2.62
C HIS A 102 1.36 16.93 3.78
N GLY A 103 1.98 15.78 3.93
CA GLY A 103 2.99 15.47 4.95
C GLY A 103 4.40 15.42 4.39
N GLU A 104 5.33 16.09 5.04
CA GLU A 104 6.77 15.98 4.82
C GLU A 104 7.40 15.22 5.99
N PHE A 105 8.14 14.17 5.68
CA PHE A 105 8.81 13.30 6.65
C PHE A 105 10.28 13.70 6.80
N ILE A 106 10.64 14.26 7.96
CA ILE A 106 11.97 14.75 8.30
C ILE A 106 12.69 13.66 9.09
N ALA A 107 13.31 12.72 8.37
CA ALA A 107 13.87 11.50 8.95
C ALA A 107 14.94 11.77 10.02
N ASP A 108 15.84 12.73 9.77
CA ASP A 108 16.92 13.10 10.71
C ASP A 108 16.39 13.63 12.06
N GLU A 109 15.22 14.26 12.05
CA GLU A 109 14.55 14.78 13.25
C GLU A 109 13.50 13.82 13.82
N LYS A 110 13.18 12.76 13.09
CA LYS A 110 12.06 11.84 13.38
C LYS A 110 10.73 12.59 13.59
N LYS A 111 10.44 13.51 12.67
CA LYS A 111 9.25 14.36 12.71
C LYS A 111 8.51 14.34 11.38
N VAL A 112 7.21 14.58 11.46
CA VAL A 112 6.37 14.82 10.28
C VAL A 112 5.77 16.20 10.36
N ARG A 113 5.90 16.98 9.29
CA ARG A 113 5.33 18.30 9.14
C ARG A 113 4.13 18.26 8.21
N ASN A 114 3.00 18.79 8.63
CA ASN A 114 1.93 19.12 7.70
C ASN A 114 2.34 20.40 6.95
N VAL A 115 2.56 20.27 5.64
CA VAL A 115 3.08 21.35 4.78
C VAL A 115 2.07 22.50 4.65
N ASP A 116 0.77 22.17 4.55
CA ASP A 116 -0.29 23.16 4.33
C ASP A 116 -0.47 24.09 5.56
N THR A 117 -0.26 23.56 6.76
CA THR A 117 -0.45 24.31 8.00
C THR A 117 0.85 24.71 8.68
N GLY A 118 1.99 24.15 8.25
CA GLY A 118 3.30 24.33 8.88
C GLY A 118 3.46 23.64 10.25
N ARG A 119 2.44 22.89 10.72
CA ARG A 119 2.45 22.26 12.05
C ARG A 119 3.19 20.93 12.02
N MET A 120 3.98 20.68 13.09
CA MET A 120 4.49 19.34 13.36
C MET A 120 3.35 18.45 13.87
N LEU A 121 3.31 17.22 13.37
CA LEU A 121 2.36 16.21 13.84
C LEU A 121 2.87 15.59 15.14
N ASP A 122 1.94 15.17 15.97
CA ASP A 122 2.22 14.40 17.17
C ASP A 122 2.27 12.90 16.77
N VAL A 123 3.46 12.44 16.43
CA VAL A 123 3.70 11.05 15.97
C VAL A 123 4.87 10.44 16.74
N ASN A 124 4.74 9.18 17.09
CA ASN A 124 5.83 8.39 17.67
C ASN A 124 6.65 7.71 16.58
N TRP A 125 7.74 8.34 16.19
CA TRP A 125 8.69 7.79 15.20
C TRP A 125 9.94 7.24 15.88
N GLU A 126 9.80 6.18 16.65
CA GLU A 126 10.94 5.53 17.33
C GLU A 126 11.75 4.65 16.37
N ASP A 127 11.09 3.83 15.59
CA ASP A 127 11.70 2.85 14.68
C ASP A 127 11.36 3.17 13.22
N ALA A 128 10.38 2.52 12.61
CA ALA A 128 9.90 2.80 11.27
C ALA A 128 8.55 3.51 11.31
N LEU A 129 8.40 4.50 10.45
CA LEU A 129 7.13 5.18 10.22
C LEU A 129 6.85 5.20 8.71
N PHE A 130 5.65 4.81 8.32
CA PHE A 130 5.21 4.77 6.93
C PHE A 130 4.16 5.86 6.66
N ASP A 131 3.73 5.98 5.42
CA ASP A 131 2.47 6.64 5.07
C ASP A 131 1.42 5.62 4.61
N GLU A 132 0.17 6.03 4.53
CA GLU A 132 -0.93 5.12 4.18
C GLU A 132 -0.82 4.52 2.76
N ALA A 133 -0.07 5.16 1.85
CA ALA A 133 0.12 4.65 0.49
C ALA A 133 1.28 3.64 0.43
N ASN A 134 2.46 3.99 0.97
CA ASN A 134 3.66 3.16 0.85
C ASN A 134 3.67 1.93 1.78
N VAL A 135 2.87 1.92 2.84
CA VAL A 135 2.75 0.76 3.73
C VAL A 135 2.37 -0.54 2.98
N THR A 136 1.62 -0.43 1.89
CA THR A 136 1.28 -1.59 1.06
C THR A 136 2.46 -2.06 0.19
N GLU A 137 3.40 -1.18 -0.13
CA GLU A 137 4.65 -1.56 -0.80
C GLU A 137 5.61 -2.23 0.21
N GLN A 138 5.67 -1.73 1.46
CA GLN A 138 6.40 -2.44 2.51
C GLN A 138 5.85 -3.85 2.73
N LEU A 139 4.53 -4.00 2.75
CA LEU A 139 3.89 -5.32 2.86
C LEU A 139 4.31 -6.27 1.73
N ARG A 140 4.51 -5.78 0.48
CA ARG A 140 5.06 -6.58 -0.63
C ARG A 140 6.46 -7.09 -0.32
N VAL A 141 7.34 -6.21 0.17
CA VAL A 141 8.73 -6.56 0.56
C VAL A 141 8.73 -7.64 1.63
N ASP A 142 7.94 -7.44 2.68
CA ASP A 142 7.90 -8.37 3.81
C ASP A 142 7.26 -9.72 3.46
N LEU A 143 6.26 -9.73 2.56
CA LEU A 143 5.70 -10.97 1.99
C LEU A 143 6.73 -11.74 1.17
N ALA A 144 7.54 -11.05 0.37
CA ALA A 144 8.62 -11.65 -0.40
C ALA A 144 9.70 -12.26 0.51
N ASN A 145 9.94 -11.65 1.68
CA ASN A 145 10.81 -12.15 2.76
C ASN A 145 10.20 -13.31 3.56
N GLY A 146 8.96 -13.72 3.25
CA GLY A 146 8.31 -14.87 3.88
C GLY A 146 7.63 -14.57 5.20
N SER A 147 7.43 -13.31 5.56
CA SER A 147 6.70 -12.93 6.77
C SER A 147 5.22 -13.33 6.68
N GLU A 148 4.61 -13.61 7.82
CA GLU A 148 3.22 -14.09 7.94
C GLU A 148 2.32 -13.11 8.71
N VAL A 149 2.92 -12.31 9.60
CA VAL A 149 2.25 -11.31 10.43
C VAL A 149 3.04 -10.01 10.35
N PHE A 150 2.34 -8.90 10.25
CA PHE A 150 2.93 -7.60 10.00
C PHE A 150 2.28 -6.54 10.89
N GLU A 151 3.10 -5.65 11.41
CA GLU A 151 2.66 -4.49 12.19
C GLU A 151 3.40 -3.25 11.68
N TYR A 152 2.65 -2.23 11.28
CA TYR A 152 3.19 -1.00 10.73
C TYR A 152 2.58 0.21 11.41
N ARG A 153 3.44 1.13 11.84
CA ARG A 153 3.04 2.46 12.28
C ARG A 153 3.10 3.41 11.09
N LEU A 154 2.09 4.22 10.92
CA LEU A 154 1.97 5.08 9.75
C LEU A 154 1.25 6.40 10.05
N VAL A 155 1.38 7.35 9.13
CA VAL A 155 0.56 8.56 9.07
C VAL A 155 -0.58 8.33 8.07
N ASP A 156 -1.83 8.50 8.53
CA ASP A 156 -3.04 8.32 7.74
C ASP A 156 -3.32 9.52 6.81
N GLU A 157 -4.38 9.41 6.00
CA GLU A 157 -4.85 10.45 5.07
C GLU A 157 -5.37 11.74 5.74
N LYS A 158 -5.37 11.80 7.07
CA LYS A 158 -5.75 12.99 7.87
C LYS A 158 -4.58 13.58 8.64
N GLY A 159 -3.40 12.94 8.54
CA GLY A 159 -2.24 13.32 9.31
C GLY A 159 -2.25 12.82 10.75
N ASN A 160 -3.00 11.77 11.07
CA ASN A 160 -2.95 11.11 12.37
C ASN A 160 -2.01 9.91 12.31
N GLU A 161 -1.37 9.59 13.43
CA GLU A 161 -0.73 8.31 13.60
C GLU A 161 -1.78 7.20 13.70
N ASP A 162 -1.55 6.08 12.99
CA ASP A 162 -2.35 4.85 13.06
C ASP A 162 -1.43 3.63 13.05
N GLU A 163 -1.94 2.50 13.47
CA GLU A 163 -1.25 1.21 13.45
C GLU A 163 -2.03 0.22 12.60
N TYR A 164 -1.35 -0.32 11.57
CA TYR A 164 -1.93 -1.33 10.70
C TYR A 164 -1.31 -2.69 10.99
N ARG A 165 -2.19 -3.66 11.25
CA ARG A 165 -1.81 -5.07 11.44
C ARG A 165 -2.37 -5.89 10.30
N PHE A 166 -1.54 -6.80 9.80
CA PHE A 166 -1.94 -7.72 8.73
C PHE A 166 -1.49 -9.14 9.07
N GLU A 167 -2.20 -10.12 8.51
CA GLU A 167 -1.83 -11.53 8.57
C GLU A 167 -2.08 -12.22 7.23
N VAL A 168 -1.26 -13.21 6.90
CA VAL A 168 -1.48 -14.09 5.76
C VAL A 168 -2.62 -15.05 6.10
N LEU A 169 -3.70 -15.00 5.31
CA LEU A 169 -4.88 -15.85 5.50
C LEU A 169 -4.86 -17.10 4.62
N ALA A 170 -4.24 -17.01 3.45
CA ALA A 170 -4.12 -18.12 2.52
C ALA A 170 -2.99 -17.88 1.52
N ARG A 171 -2.34 -18.96 1.08
CA ARG A 171 -1.35 -18.97 0.00
C ARG A 171 -1.89 -19.74 -1.20
N ASP A 172 -1.30 -19.52 -2.38
CA ASP A 172 -1.63 -20.21 -3.64
C ASP A 172 -3.12 -20.15 -4.02
N GLN A 173 -3.82 -19.09 -3.62
CA GLN A 173 -5.22 -18.93 -3.98
C GLN A 173 -5.34 -18.59 -5.47
N GLN A 174 -6.02 -19.46 -6.23
CA GLN A 174 -6.30 -19.22 -7.63
C GLN A 174 -7.37 -18.13 -7.79
N LEU A 175 -7.08 -17.11 -8.60
CA LEU A 175 -7.99 -16.02 -8.91
C LEU A 175 -8.19 -15.90 -10.41
N SER A 176 -9.45 -15.70 -10.81
CA SER A 176 -9.82 -15.30 -12.18
C SER A 176 -10.11 -13.80 -12.16
N LEU A 177 -9.27 -13.00 -12.80
CA LEU A 177 -9.33 -11.54 -12.82
C LEU A 177 -9.50 -11.05 -14.27
N PRO A 178 -9.88 -9.79 -14.51
CA PRO A 178 -9.83 -9.20 -15.84
C PRO A 178 -8.45 -9.31 -16.52
N TYR A 179 -7.38 -9.28 -15.73
CA TYR A 179 -6.00 -9.51 -16.17
C TYR A 179 -5.76 -10.94 -16.68
N GLY A 180 -6.45 -11.94 -16.13
CA GLY A 180 -6.26 -13.37 -16.36
C GLY A 180 -6.21 -14.20 -15.09
N GLU A 181 -5.81 -15.46 -15.21
CA GLU A 181 -5.64 -16.38 -14.09
C GLU A 181 -4.31 -16.11 -13.38
N VAL A 182 -4.36 -15.93 -12.07
CA VAL A 182 -3.18 -15.72 -11.23
C VAL A 182 -3.27 -16.49 -9.92
N LYS A 183 -2.12 -16.90 -9.38
CA LYS A 183 -2.02 -17.40 -8.00
C LYS A 183 -1.61 -16.26 -7.10
N ALA A 184 -2.28 -16.13 -5.96
CA ALA A 184 -2.05 -15.02 -5.05
C ALA A 184 -2.04 -15.46 -3.57
N ILE A 185 -1.34 -14.66 -2.77
CA ILE A 185 -1.35 -14.72 -1.31
C ILE A 185 -2.44 -13.77 -0.83
N LYS A 186 -3.38 -14.29 -0.05
CA LYS A 186 -4.43 -13.49 0.59
C LYS A 186 -3.94 -12.98 1.94
N VAL A 187 -4.01 -11.68 2.14
CA VAL A 187 -3.67 -10.99 3.39
C VAL A 187 -4.89 -10.25 3.93
N GLY A 188 -5.15 -10.38 5.22
CA GLY A 188 -6.22 -9.67 5.91
C GLY A 188 -5.68 -8.55 6.79
N ARG A 189 -6.31 -7.37 6.77
CA ARG A 189 -6.06 -6.34 7.78
C ARG A 189 -6.80 -6.72 9.07
N ILE A 190 -6.05 -6.89 10.14
CA ILE A 190 -6.59 -7.16 11.48
C ILE A 190 -7.06 -5.83 12.09
N ARG A 191 -8.25 -5.84 12.69
CA ARG A 191 -8.83 -4.72 13.44
C ARG A 191 -9.47 -5.24 14.73
N ASP A 192 -9.60 -4.37 15.72
CA ASP A 192 -10.21 -4.70 17.02
C ASP A 192 -11.69 -5.14 16.91
N ASN A 193 -12.32 -4.88 15.77
CA ASN A 193 -13.70 -5.27 15.49
C ASN A 193 -13.92 -5.62 14.03
N ASN A 194 -14.95 -6.41 13.76
CA ASN A 194 -15.30 -6.92 12.43
C ASN A 194 -16.23 -5.99 11.62
N ARG A 195 -16.46 -4.75 12.07
CA ARG A 195 -17.35 -3.82 11.35
C ARG A 195 -16.82 -3.45 9.97
N ARG A 196 -15.50 -3.40 9.83
CA ARG A 196 -14.83 -3.21 8.53
C ARG A 196 -13.78 -4.29 8.35
N GLN A 197 -13.80 -4.95 7.20
CA GLN A 197 -12.80 -5.92 6.79
C GLN A 197 -12.16 -5.45 5.49
N THR A 198 -10.85 -5.65 5.37
CA THR A 198 -10.10 -5.35 4.15
C THR A 198 -9.18 -6.52 3.87
N PHE A 199 -9.28 -7.04 2.67
CA PHE A 199 -8.45 -8.13 2.18
C PHE A 199 -7.66 -7.67 0.97
N PHE A 200 -6.42 -8.14 0.88
CA PHE A 200 -5.52 -7.88 -0.23
C PHE A 200 -5.03 -9.21 -0.80
N TRP A 201 -4.76 -9.25 -2.09
CA TRP A 201 -4.13 -10.39 -2.74
C TRP A 201 -2.91 -9.91 -3.49
N PHE A 202 -1.78 -10.55 -3.23
CA PHE A 202 -0.49 -10.26 -3.83
C PHE A 202 -0.04 -11.47 -4.64
N ALA A 203 0.39 -11.27 -5.89
CA ALA A 203 0.80 -12.35 -6.78
C ALA A 203 2.33 -12.50 -6.82
N PRO A 204 2.91 -13.57 -6.25
CA PRO A 204 4.37 -13.77 -6.23
C PRO A 204 4.99 -13.78 -7.63
N GLU A 205 4.32 -14.40 -8.61
CA GLU A 205 4.76 -14.47 -10.02
C GLU A 205 4.77 -13.10 -10.73
N LEU A 206 4.07 -12.10 -10.16
CA LEU A 206 4.03 -10.71 -10.62
C LEU A 206 4.78 -9.78 -9.65
N ASN A 207 5.92 -10.22 -9.12
CA ASN A 207 6.72 -9.48 -8.13
C ASN A 207 5.91 -9.00 -6.93
N TYR A 208 4.98 -9.81 -6.45
CA TYR A 208 4.08 -9.47 -5.33
C TYR A 208 3.23 -8.20 -5.58
N VAL A 209 2.99 -7.81 -6.83
CA VAL A 209 2.03 -6.73 -7.12
C VAL A 209 0.67 -7.10 -6.55
N MET A 210 -0.01 -6.12 -5.93
CA MET A 210 -1.38 -6.29 -5.45
C MET A 210 -2.31 -6.49 -6.65
N VAL A 211 -2.93 -7.67 -6.75
CA VAL A 211 -3.79 -8.03 -7.88
C VAL A 211 -5.28 -7.89 -7.56
N LYS A 212 -5.62 -7.85 -6.27
CA LYS A 212 -6.99 -7.62 -5.82
C LYS A 212 -7.01 -6.98 -4.44
N MET A 213 -7.96 -6.09 -4.19
CA MET A 213 -8.34 -5.59 -2.87
C MET A 213 -9.85 -5.68 -2.73
N GLN A 214 -10.33 -6.04 -1.54
CA GLN A 214 -11.76 -6.14 -1.26
C GLN A 214 -12.07 -5.56 0.11
N GLN A 215 -13.11 -4.76 0.19
CA GLN A 215 -13.55 -4.10 1.42
C GLN A 215 -14.99 -4.45 1.74
N PHE A 216 -15.23 -4.78 3.01
CA PHE A 216 -16.56 -5.01 3.57
C PHE A 216 -16.83 -4.05 4.73
N LYS A 217 -18.09 -3.72 4.92
CA LYS A 217 -18.60 -3.01 6.09
C LYS A 217 -19.84 -3.73 6.61
N GLU A 218 -19.78 -4.20 7.86
CA GLU A 218 -20.89 -4.91 8.51
C GLU A 218 -21.39 -6.14 7.72
N GLY A 219 -20.47 -6.79 6.99
CA GLY A 219 -20.74 -7.95 6.15
C GLY A 219 -21.07 -7.60 4.68
N ASP A 220 -21.41 -6.34 4.38
CA ASP A 220 -21.74 -5.90 3.03
C ASP A 220 -20.49 -5.48 2.26
N GLU A 221 -20.31 -6.00 1.06
CA GLU A 221 -19.25 -5.58 0.14
C GLU A 221 -19.40 -4.10 -0.19
N GLN A 222 -18.33 -3.34 0.00
CA GLN A 222 -18.28 -1.92 -0.34
C GLN A 222 -17.62 -1.69 -1.69
N ALA A 223 -16.51 -2.36 -1.94
CA ALA A 223 -15.79 -2.30 -3.20
C ALA A 223 -14.86 -3.50 -3.34
N THR A 224 -14.70 -3.96 -4.57
CA THR A 224 -13.63 -4.86 -5.00
C THR A 224 -12.85 -4.19 -6.11
N MET A 225 -11.54 -4.06 -5.93
CA MET A 225 -10.59 -3.59 -6.93
C MET A 225 -9.83 -4.78 -7.48
N SER A 226 -9.91 -5.03 -8.80
CA SER A 226 -9.32 -6.20 -9.48
C SER A 226 -8.39 -5.77 -10.60
N LEU A 227 -7.21 -6.36 -10.67
CA LEU A 227 -6.21 -6.07 -11.70
C LEU A 227 -6.78 -6.29 -13.10
N LYS A 228 -6.61 -5.28 -13.98
CA LYS A 228 -7.06 -5.27 -15.38
C LYS A 228 -5.86 -5.32 -16.34
N SER A 229 -4.82 -4.56 -16.05
CA SER A 229 -3.58 -4.56 -16.83
C SER A 229 -2.36 -4.32 -15.94
N LEU A 230 -1.21 -4.83 -16.35
CA LEU A 230 0.08 -4.67 -15.66
C LEU A 230 1.19 -4.53 -16.69
N SER A 231 2.06 -3.55 -16.50
CA SER A 231 3.38 -3.44 -17.16
C SER A 231 4.47 -3.26 -16.11
N MET A 232 5.61 -3.91 -16.35
CA MET A 232 6.80 -3.91 -15.48
C MET A 232 8.05 -3.65 -16.32
#